data_183b051270e9cca249a38a8907b56561
#
_entry.id   183b051270e9cca249a38a8907b56561
#
_cell.length_a   1.000
_cell.length_b   1.000
_cell.length_c   1.000
_cell.angle_alpha   90.00
_cell.angle_beta   90.00
_cell.angle_gamma   90.00
#
_symmetry.space_group_name_H-M   'P 1'
#
loop_
_entity.id
_entity.type
_entity.pdbx_description
1 polymer ?
#
loop_
_entity_poly.entity_id
_entity_poly.type
_entity_poly.pdbx_seq_one_letter_code
_entity_poly.pdbx_strand_id
1 'polypeptide(L)'
;MHTPLLRQIGHVWGCLLLLSGLSLATAGCSGEEAEEAEVIREGPPPLENPQYVDLGTFVVNMPGDKYFLKSSIQIAFNDPIPRTWLELRLPIVKDMLVSHLQTITLEQFDDLRSRPIIKNNIILRLNSLFPNKTQWEDQAPVKKILFSEFYRQ
;
A
#
# COMPACT_ATOMS: atom_id res chain seq x y z
N MET A 1 31.22 -47.97 -4.93
CA MET A 1 30.81 -49.34 -5.22
C MET A 1 29.46 -49.31 -5.90
N HIS A 2 29.46 -49.75 -7.16
CA HIS A 2 28.37 -50.27 -7.98
C HIS A 2 27.30 -49.32 -8.54
N THR A 3 27.55 -48.81 -9.71
CA THR A 3 26.63 -48.92 -10.87
C THR A 3 26.43 -50.38 -11.26
N PRO A 4 25.58 -50.83 -12.20
CA PRO A 4 24.94 -50.14 -13.33
C PRO A 4 23.56 -50.71 -13.77
N LEU A 5 23.04 -50.30 -14.88
CA LEU A 5 22.61 -50.92 -16.19
C LEU A 5 21.17 -50.54 -16.54
N LEU A 6 20.98 -49.75 -17.59
CA LEU A 6 20.84 -50.12 -19.00
C LEU A 6 19.87 -51.25 -19.34
N ARG A 7 18.83 -50.96 -20.11
CA ARG A 7 18.38 -51.71 -21.29
C ARG A 7 17.09 -51.06 -21.81
N GLN A 8 17.08 -50.40 -22.89
CA GLN A 8 17.17 -50.74 -24.33
C GLN A 8 16.01 -51.59 -24.85
N ILE A 9 15.54 -51.14 -26.05
CA ILE A 9 15.01 -51.85 -27.22
C ILE A 9 13.49 -52.11 -27.14
N GLY A 10 12.71 -51.80 -28.11
CA GLY A 10 12.90 -51.55 -29.52
C GLY A 10 11.59 -51.57 -30.30
N HIS A 11 11.69 -51.06 -31.45
CA HIS A 11 11.10 -51.45 -32.71
C HIS A 11 9.56 -51.52 -32.87
N VAL A 12 9.01 -50.83 -33.76
CA VAL A 12 9.03 -50.68 -35.23
C VAL A 12 7.73 -51.19 -35.89
N TRP A 13 7.36 -50.52 -36.96
CA TRP A 13 6.41 -50.89 -38.01
C TRP A 13 4.95 -50.68 -37.68
N GLY A 14 4.19 -49.86 -38.36
CA GLY A 14 4.12 -49.54 -39.78
C GLY A 14 2.71 -49.84 -40.23
N CYS A 15 2.03 -48.90 -40.75
CA CYS A 15 1.19 -49.07 -41.91
C CYS A 15 0.41 -47.80 -42.26
N LEU A 16 0.71 -47.39 -43.40
CA LEU A 16 0.07 -46.50 -44.34
C LEU A 16 -1.38 -46.91 -44.60
N LEU A 17 -2.36 -46.02 -44.46
CA LEU A 17 -3.58 -46.04 -45.26
C LEU A 17 -4.17 -44.62 -45.33
N LEU A 18 -4.12 -44.14 -46.54
CA LEU A 18 -4.86 -42.97 -47.05
C LEU A 18 -6.37 -43.25 -46.97
N LEU A 19 -7.11 -42.35 -46.38
CA LEU A 19 -8.53 -42.17 -46.70
C LEU A 19 -8.88 -40.69 -46.50
N SER A 20 -9.11 -40.06 -47.62
CA SER A 20 -9.73 -38.77 -47.80
C SER A 20 -11.09 -38.70 -47.11
N GLY A 21 -11.23 -37.78 -46.16
CA GLY A 21 -12.49 -37.46 -45.49
C GLY A 21 -12.64 -35.95 -45.39
N LEU A 22 -13.50 -35.44 -46.24
CA LEU A 22 -14.03 -34.09 -46.27
C LEU A 22 -14.68 -33.77 -44.89
N SER A 23 -14.11 -32.88 -44.12
CA SER A 23 -14.69 -32.46 -42.85
C SER A 23 -14.93 -30.95 -42.81
N LEU A 24 -16.19 -30.61 -42.65
CA LEU A 24 -16.75 -29.31 -42.43
C LEU A 24 -15.92 -28.49 -41.42
N ALA A 25 -15.61 -27.28 -41.82
CA ALA A 25 -15.12 -26.23 -40.92
C ALA A 25 -16.24 -25.85 -39.92
N THR A 26 -16.18 -26.38 -38.71
CA THR A 26 -16.83 -25.77 -37.58
C THR A 26 -15.91 -24.68 -37.07
N ALA A 27 -16.29 -23.42 -37.32
CA ALA A 27 -15.69 -22.27 -36.65
C ALA A 27 -16.06 -22.36 -35.16
N GLY A 28 -15.23 -23.06 -34.39
CA GLY A 28 -15.23 -22.97 -32.95
C GLY A 28 -14.63 -21.62 -32.58
N CYS A 29 -15.45 -20.69 -32.15
CA CYS A 29 -15.00 -19.58 -31.32
C CYS A 29 -14.41 -20.17 -30.03
N SER A 30 -13.11 -20.40 -30.01
CA SER A 30 -12.38 -20.50 -28.76
C SER A 30 -12.44 -19.10 -28.14
N GLY A 31 -13.30 -18.92 -27.16
CA GLY A 31 -13.21 -17.79 -26.24
C GLY A 31 -11.80 -17.85 -25.63
N GLU A 32 -10.95 -16.94 -26.04
CA GLU A 32 -9.80 -16.55 -25.27
C GLU A 32 -10.37 -16.03 -23.94
N GLU A 33 -10.33 -16.89 -22.92
CA GLU A 33 -10.37 -16.39 -21.55
C GLU A 33 -9.22 -15.40 -21.46
N ALA A 34 -9.55 -14.12 -21.50
CA ALA A 34 -8.61 -13.07 -21.18
C ALA A 34 -8.16 -13.36 -19.74
N GLU A 35 -6.98 -13.95 -19.61
CA GLU A 35 -6.24 -14.05 -18.39
C GLU A 35 -6.12 -12.61 -17.89
N GLU A 36 -6.97 -12.23 -16.92
CA GLU A 36 -6.91 -10.92 -16.27
C GLU A 36 -5.49 -10.79 -15.74
N ALA A 37 -4.68 -10.02 -16.45
CA ALA A 37 -3.32 -9.72 -16.06
C ALA A 37 -3.42 -9.14 -14.63
N GLU A 38 -2.97 -9.91 -13.65
CA GLU A 38 -2.91 -9.52 -12.26
C GLU A 38 -2.07 -8.24 -12.19
N VAL A 39 -2.73 -7.11 -12.03
CA VAL A 39 -2.07 -5.81 -11.94
C VAL A 39 -1.25 -5.83 -10.66
N ILE A 40 0.04 -6.13 -10.81
CA ILE A 40 1.01 -6.07 -9.71
C ILE A 40 1.05 -4.61 -9.25
N ARG A 41 0.35 -4.32 -8.18
CA ARG A 41 0.36 -3.00 -7.54
C ARG A 41 1.67 -2.84 -6.79
N GLU A 42 2.55 -2.01 -7.31
CA GLU A 42 3.72 -1.55 -6.57
C GLU A 42 3.23 -0.68 -5.41
N GLY A 43 3.36 -1.17 -4.19
CA GLY A 43 3.01 -0.43 -2.98
C GLY A 43 2.58 -1.35 -1.83
N PRO A 44 2.45 -0.82 -0.62
CA PRO A 44 1.97 -1.60 0.50
C PRO A 44 0.54 -2.08 0.22
N PRO A 45 0.18 -3.30 0.69
CA PRO A 45 -1.14 -3.88 0.45
C PRO A 45 -2.24 -2.93 0.92
N PRO A 46 -3.40 -2.92 0.26
CA PRO A 46 -4.55 -2.14 0.71
C PRO A 46 -4.93 -2.57 2.13
N LEU A 47 -5.44 -1.62 2.93
CA LEU A 47 -5.96 -1.91 4.25
C LEU A 47 -7.23 -2.75 4.10
N GLU A 48 -7.35 -3.85 4.85
CA GLU A 48 -8.50 -4.76 4.76
C GLU A 48 -9.79 -4.11 5.27
N ASN A 49 -9.72 -3.40 6.40
CA ASN A 49 -10.86 -2.73 7.02
C ASN A 49 -10.45 -1.34 7.53
N PRO A 50 -10.24 -0.36 6.64
CA PRO A 50 -9.71 0.93 7.03
C PRO A 50 -10.67 1.71 7.91
N GLN A 51 -10.21 2.09 9.09
CA GLN A 51 -10.86 3.02 10.01
C GLN A 51 -10.18 4.37 9.92
N TYR A 52 -10.94 5.42 9.67
CA TYR A 52 -10.39 6.77 9.52
C TYR A 52 -10.72 7.66 10.70
N VAL A 53 -9.74 8.48 11.09
CA VAL A 53 -9.92 9.59 12.05
C VAL A 53 -9.55 10.88 11.33
N ASP A 54 -10.49 11.81 11.28
CA ASP A 54 -10.24 13.17 10.79
C ASP A 54 -9.68 14.02 11.93
N LEU A 55 -8.49 14.57 11.72
CA LEU A 55 -7.84 15.47 12.67
C LEU A 55 -8.16 16.94 12.42
N GLY A 56 -8.83 17.23 11.30
CA GLY A 56 -9.16 18.57 10.84
C GLY A 56 -8.03 19.28 10.11
N THR A 57 -8.16 20.60 10.02
CA THR A 57 -7.24 21.46 9.27
C THR A 57 -6.26 22.14 10.22
N PHE A 58 -5.01 22.13 9.81
CA PHE A 58 -3.90 22.83 10.49
C PHE A 58 -3.42 23.97 9.63
N VAL A 59 -3.18 25.11 10.24
CA VAL A 59 -2.50 26.25 9.64
C VAL A 59 -1.34 26.64 10.53
N VAL A 60 -0.12 26.46 10.04
CA VAL A 60 1.10 26.67 10.83
C VAL A 60 2.09 27.54 10.07
N ASN A 61 2.91 28.30 10.80
CA ASN A 61 4.00 29.04 10.20
C ASN A 61 5.08 28.07 9.71
N MET A 62 5.61 28.31 8.51
CA MET A 62 6.80 27.62 8.03
C MET A 62 8.08 28.31 8.56
N PRO A 63 9.22 27.59 8.62
CA PRO A 63 10.49 28.21 8.98
C PRO A 63 10.79 29.45 8.13
N GLY A 64 11.16 30.54 8.81
CA GLY A 64 11.44 31.84 8.16
C GLY A 64 10.25 32.79 8.09
N ASP A 65 9.11 32.48 8.67
CA ASP A 65 7.92 33.31 8.92
C ASP A 65 7.30 34.03 7.71
N LYS A 66 7.67 33.62 6.47
CA LYS A 66 7.15 34.22 5.24
C LYS A 66 5.90 33.51 4.72
N TYR A 67 5.73 32.26 5.06
CA TYR A 67 4.69 31.40 4.50
C TYR A 67 3.99 30.60 5.60
N PHE A 68 2.72 30.29 5.34
CA PHE A 68 1.93 29.38 6.16
C PHE A 68 1.74 28.08 5.39
N LEU A 69 1.85 26.97 6.10
CA LEU A 69 1.44 25.66 5.61
C LEU A 69 0.02 25.39 6.08
N LYS A 70 -0.90 25.17 5.12
CA LYS A 70 -2.23 24.64 5.40
C LYS A 70 -2.29 23.17 5.05
N SER A 71 -2.74 22.34 5.98
CA SER A 71 -2.86 20.90 5.80
C SER A 71 -4.10 20.36 6.49
N SER A 72 -4.91 19.58 5.78
CA SER A 72 -6.01 18.79 6.34
C SER A 72 -5.60 17.33 6.38
N ILE A 73 -5.66 16.71 7.57
CA ILE A 73 -5.02 15.43 7.85
C ILE A 73 -6.04 14.41 8.33
N GLN A 74 -6.00 13.23 7.72
CA GLN A 74 -6.71 12.04 8.19
C GLN A 74 -5.72 10.92 8.47
N ILE A 75 -6.02 10.11 9.48
CA ILE A 75 -5.25 8.93 9.86
C ILE A 75 -6.04 7.68 9.54
N ALA A 76 -5.39 6.63 9.02
CA ALA A 76 -5.99 5.34 8.77
C ALA A 76 -5.42 4.26 9.68
N PHE A 77 -6.32 3.45 10.23
CA PHE A 77 -6.08 2.27 11.07
C PHE A 77 -6.70 1.03 10.43
N ASN A 78 -6.22 -0.16 10.81
CA ASN A 78 -6.89 -1.44 10.50
C ASN A 78 -7.84 -1.89 11.61
N ASP A 79 -7.64 -1.41 12.84
CA ASP A 79 -8.33 -1.86 14.04
C ASP A 79 -9.07 -0.66 14.69
N PRO A 80 -10.33 -0.82 15.10
CA PRO A 80 -11.10 0.23 15.76
C PRO A 80 -10.62 0.54 17.18
N ILE A 81 -9.95 -0.41 17.87
CA ILE A 81 -9.52 -0.20 19.27
C ILE A 81 -8.45 0.88 19.38
N PRO A 82 -7.30 0.81 18.65
CA PRO A 82 -6.30 1.88 18.68
C PRO A 82 -6.85 3.20 18.12
N ARG A 83 -7.79 3.16 17.17
CA ARG A 83 -8.50 4.35 16.71
C ARG A 83 -9.20 5.05 17.87
N THR A 84 -10.02 4.35 18.64
CA THR A 84 -10.74 4.91 19.79
C THR A 84 -9.78 5.43 20.86
N TRP A 85 -8.68 4.70 21.09
CA TRP A 85 -7.63 5.14 22.02
C TRP A 85 -7.04 6.50 21.62
N LEU A 86 -6.78 6.71 20.33
CA LEU A 86 -6.24 7.97 19.80
C LEU A 86 -7.27 9.10 19.88
N GLU A 87 -8.55 8.83 19.55
CA GLU A 87 -9.64 9.82 19.59
C GLU A 87 -9.78 10.44 20.99
N LEU A 88 -9.58 9.66 22.06
CA LEU A 88 -9.58 10.15 23.43
C LEU A 88 -8.38 11.06 23.77
N ARG A 89 -7.37 11.14 22.89
CA ARG A 89 -6.11 11.89 23.09
C ARG A 89 -5.84 12.91 21.99
N LEU A 90 -6.85 13.30 21.26
CA LEU A 90 -6.75 14.26 20.15
C LEU A 90 -5.96 15.54 20.48
N PRO A 91 -6.07 16.15 21.67
CA PRO A 91 -5.27 17.35 21.97
C PRO A 91 -3.76 17.08 21.87
N ILE A 92 -3.27 15.98 22.43
CA ILE A 92 -1.84 15.60 22.39
C ILE A 92 -1.41 15.31 20.95
N VAL A 93 -2.25 14.59 20.19
CA VAL A 93 -2.00 14.29 18.79
C VAL A 93 -1.90 15.55 17.95
N LYS A 94 -2.81 16.50 18.16
CA LYS A 94 -2.82 17.77 17.44
C LYS A 94 -1.61 18.65 17.78
N ASP A 95 -1.22 18.72 19.03
CA ASP A 95 -0.03 19.44 19.47
C ASP A 95 1.26 18.88 18.82
N MET A 96 1.41 17.55 18.83
CA MET A 96 2.53 16.89 18.16
C MET A 96 2.55 17.18 16.66
N LEU A 97 1.38 17.17 15.99
CA LEU A 97 1.27 17.47 14.57
C LEU A 97 1.63 18.94 14.26
N VAL A 98 1.11 19.89 15.03
CA VAL A 98 1.46 21.31 14.88
C VAL A 98 2.98 21.49 14.98
N SER A 99 3.58 20.95 16.03
CA SER A 99 5.03 21.01 16.24
C SER A 99 5.81 20.40 15.08
N HIS A 100 5.36 19.27 14.53
CA HIS A 100 6.03 18.65 13.40
C HIS A 100 5.83 19.42 12.07
N LEU A 101 4.62 19.89 11.80
CA LEU A 101 4.33 20.64 10.58
C LEU A 101 5.12 21.95 10.51
N GLN A 102 5.38 22.60 11.65
CA GLN A 102 6.21 23.81 11.75
C GLN A 102 7.69 23.57 11.40
N THR A 103 8.16 22.31 11.39
CA THR A 103 9.54 21.99 11.01
C THR A 103 9.74 21.77 9.51
N ILE A 104 8.65 21.72 8.72
CA ILE A 104 8.71 21.48 7.28
C ILE A 104 9.26 22.72 6.58
N THR A 105 10.42 22.56 5.94
CA THR A 105 11.06 23.64 5.20
C THR A 105 10.41 23.86 3.82
N LEU A 106 10.67 25.01 3.23
CA LEU A 106 10.18 25.33 1.89
C LEU A 106 10.70 24.35 0.83
N GLU A 107 11.96 23.93 0.96
CA GLU A 107 12.57 22.92 0.06
C GLU A 107 11.85 21.56 0.16
N GLN A 108 11.56 21.10 1.39
CA GLN A 108 10.80 19.88 1.61
C GLN A 108 9.37 19.97 1.09
N PHE A 109 8.76 21.17 1.18
CA PHE A 109 7.41 21.38 0.66
C PHE A 109 7.38 21.33 -0.86
N ASP A 110 8.32 21.98 -1.55
CA ASP A 110 8.37 22.09 -3.01
C ASP A 110 8.86 20.78 -3.68
N ASP A 111 9.63 19.94 -2.98
CA ASP A 111 10.03 18.62 -3.49
C ASP A 111 8.93 17.58 -3.26
N LEU A 112 8.29 17.14 -4.34
CA LEU A 112 7.25 16.11 -4.29
C LEU A 112 7.74 14.78 -3.70
N ARG A 113 9.05 14.46 -3.80
CA ARG A 113 9.65 13.26 -3.22
C ARG A 113 9.74 13.33 -1.70
N SER A 114 9.69 14.52 -1.12
CA SER A 114 9.67 14.71 0.32
C SER A 114 8.31 14.36 0.95
N ARG A 115 7.22 14.36 0.19
CA ARG A 115 5.87 14.08 0.73
C ARG A 115 5.72 12.70 1.37
N PRO A 116 6.21 11.61 0.78
CA PRO A 116 6.22 10.29 1.46
C PRO A 116 7.05 10.30 2.75
N ILE A 117 8.17 11.00 2.76
CA ILE A 117 9.05 11.14 3.93
C ILE A 117 8.32 11.86 5.07
N ILE A 118 7.66 12.99 4.76
CA ILE A 118 6.85 13.74 5.72
C ILE A 118 5.76 12.85 6.31
N LYS A 119 5.02 12.11 5.47
CA LYS A 119 3.98 11.18 5.94
C LYS A 119 4.54 10.09 6.85
N ASN A 120 5.66 9.48 6.47
CA ASN A 120 6.30 8.44 7.28
C ASN A 120 6.78 8.99 8.64
N ASN A 121 7.35 10.18 8.66
CA ASN A 121 7.76 10.82 9.91
C ASN A 121 6.57 11.08 10.84
N ILE A 122 5.43 11.50 10.30
CA ILE A 122 4.19 11.65 11.07
C ILE A 122 3.71 10.29 11.60
N ILE A 123 3.71 9.24 10.77
CA ILE A 123 3.32 7.89 11.18
C ILE A 123 4.20 7.39 12.34
N LEU A 124 5.51 7.53 12.24
CA LEU A 124 6.44 7.12 13.30
C LEU A 124 6.18 7.87 14.61
N ARG A 125 5.99 9.20 14.55
CA ARG A 125 5.68 10.01 15.73
C ARG A 125 4.33 9.66 16.34
N LEU A 126 3.30 9.43 15.53
CA LEU A 126 2.00 8.99 16.02
C LEU A 126 2.09 7.63 16.71
N ASN A 127 2.78 6.67 16.08
CA ASN A 127 2.95 5.35 16.65
C ASN A 127 3.75 5.37 17.96
N SER A 128 4.66 6.33 18.16
CA SER A 128 5.38 6.48 19.43
C SER A 128 4.51 7.01 20.59
N LEU A 129 3.33 7.53 20.32
CA LEU A 129 2.38 7.94 21.37
C LEU A 129 1.65 6.76 22.00
N PHE A 130 1.56 5.63 21.29
CA PHE A 130 0.88 4.46 21.81
C PHE A 130 1.70 3.74 22.87
N PRO A 131 1.05 3.14 23.89
CA PRO A 131 1.76 2.44 24.95
C PRO A 131 2.44 1.17 24.43
N ASN A 132 3.57 0.80 25.02
CA ASN A 132 4.32 -0.41 24.66
C ASN A 132 3.56 -1.71 24.93
N LYS A 133 2.61 -1.70 25.87
CA LYS A 133 1.72 -2.82 26.17
C LYS A 133 0.31 -2.41 25.80
N THR A 134 -0.20 -2.97 24.72
CA THR A 134 -1.50 -2.63 24.16
C THR A 134 -2.51 -3.76 24.34
N GLN A 135 -3.79 -3.43 24.23
CA GLN A 135 -4.89 -4.41 24.18
C GLN A 135 -5.11 -4.95 22.75
N TRP A 136 -4.32 -4.47 21.79
CA TRP A 136 -4.34 -4.86 20.37
C TRP A 136 -2.98 -5.43 19.98
N GLU A 137 -2.94 -6.29 18.98
CA GLU A 137 -1.75 -7.02 18.57
C GLU A 137 -0.70 -6.14 17.88
N ASP A 138 -1.15 -5.14 17.14
CA ASP A 138 -0.29 -4.33 16.29
C ASP A 138 0.36 -3.18 17.05
N GLN A 139 1.68 -3.24 17.24
CA GLN A 139 2.44 -2.19 17.93
C GLN A 139 2.55 -0.87 17.15
N ALA A 140 2.27 -0.89 15.85
CA ALA A 140 2.28 0.28 14.97
C ALA A 140 0.91 0.46 14.30
N PRO A 141 -0.15 0.81 15.06
CA PRO A 141 -1.52 0.79 14.57
C PRO A 141 -1.84 1.86 13.53
N VAL A 142 -1.10 2.98 13.50
CA VAL A 142 -1.25 4.00 12.46
C VAL A 142 -0.62 3.50 11.17
N LYS A 143 -1.42 3.27 10.14
CA LYS A 143 -0.98 2.67 8.86
C LYS A 143 -0.74 3.69 7.77
N LYS A 144 -1.59 4.70 7.68
CA LYS A 144 -1.47 5.73 6.63
C LYS A 144 -1.83 7.11 7.16
N ILE A 145 -1.17 8.12 6.58
CA ILE A 145 -1.56 9.52 6.67
C ILE A 145 -2.08 9.96 5.31
N LEU A 146 -3.25 10.57 5.31
CA LEU A 146 -3.89 11.14 4.14
C LEU A 146 -3.91 12.65 4.30
N PHE A 147 -3.38 13.37 3.29
CA PHE A 147 -3.56 14.81 3.17
C PHE A 147 -4.67 15.06 2.17
N SER A 148 -5.80 15.63 2.62
CA SER A 148 -6.85 16.12 1.73
C SER A 148 -6.54 17.52 1.22
N GLU A 149 -5.81 18.30 2.03
CA GLU A 149 -5.23 19.59 1.65
C GLU A 149 -3.76 19.63 2.09
N PHE A 150 -2.89 20.16 1.26
CA PHE A 150 -1.48 20.37 1.59
C PHE A 150 -0.92 21.43 0.66
N TYR A 151 -1.03 22.68 1.06
CA TYR A 151 -0.56 23.82 0.29
C TYR A 151 -0.04 24.94 1.19
N ARG A 152 0.77 25.82 0.60
CA ARG A 152 1.30 27.01 1.28
C ARG A 152 0.50 28.26 0.90
N GLN A 153 0.44 29.19 1.80
CA GLN A 153 -0.14 30.52 1.64
C GLN A 153 0.90 31.56 1.98
#